data_ab1ea047ef3ebb580ed077f91bbab4b4
#
_entry.id   ab1ea047ef3ebb580ed077f91bbab4b4
#
_cell.length_a   1.000
_cell.length_b   1.000
_cell.length_c   1.000
_cell.angle_alpha   90.00
_cell.angle_beta   90.00
_cell.angle_gamma   90.00
#
_symmetry.space_group_name_H-M   'P 1'
#
loop_
_entity.id
_entity.type
_entity.pdbx_description
1 polymer ?
#
loop_
_entity_poly.entity_id
_entity_poly.type
_entity_poly.pdbx_seq_one_letter_code
_entity_poly.pdbx_strand_id
1 'polypeptide(L)'
;MAKMSGRGLGHTGGTIDKLESFPGFSTAMTPEKFLENAENVGFLIAGQTANLAPADKKMYALRDVTATVDSIPLIVSSIMAKKLASGARTIVLDVKTGSGAFMETEESAFELARQMVSVGKHAGRNMAAVVTDMDQPLGFAVGNALEVKEAISVLRGADVPDLRELCLVLGTNILVRSGLAETEEEARARLEKSIESGAALDKLAAMVRAQGGDPAAVYDTSLLPQAPVVRTVKAPCDGYIAAMEAKDIGLVSMHLGGGRATKEDVIDLSVGVVLAA
;
A
#
# COMPACT_ATOMS: atom_id res chain seq x y z
N MET A 1 5.57 0.55 -13.91
CA MET A 1 5.40 1.21 -12.59
C MET A 1 6.44 0.65 -11.64
N ALA A 2 7.30 1.49 -11.06
CA ALA A 2 8.29 1.08 -10.07
C ALA A 2 7.98 1.81 -8.76
N LYS A 3 7.65 1.06 -7.71
CA LYS A 3 7.25 1.63 -6.42
C LYS A 3 8.31 1.32 -5.37
N MET A 4 8.71 2.34 -4.63
CA MET A 4 9.48 2.13 -3.41
C MET A 4 8.57 2.19 -2.20
N SER A 5 8.74 1.24 -1.30
CA SER A 5 7.88 1.09 -0.14
C SER A 5 8.69 0.83 1.13
N GLY A 6 8.04 0.92 2.27
CA GLY A 6 8.61 0.67 3.60
C GLY A 6 7.92 -0.49 4.31
N ARG A 7 8.51 -0.86 5.45
CA ARG A 7 7.90 -1.77 6.43
C ARG A 7 6.88 -1.04 7.28
N GLY A 8 5.92 -1.78 7.80
CA GLY A 8 4.95 -1.26 8.77
C GLY A 8 5.58 -1.03 10.14
N LEU A 9 5.00 -0.10 10.89
CA LEU A 9 5.34 0.17 12.29
C LEU A 9 4.05 0.53 13.05
N GLY A 10 3.92 0.02 14.27
CA GLY A 10 2.72 0.21 15.08
C GLY A 10 1.51 -0.45 14.42
N HIS A 11 0.39 0.27 14.41
CA HIS A 11 -0.88 -0.18 13.82
C HIS A 11 -0.89 -0.18 12.28
N THR A 12 0.12 0.39 11.63
CA THR A 12 0.16 0.50 10.17
C THR A 12 0.79 -0.74 9.54
N GLY A 13 0.13 -1.33 8.55
CA GLY A 13 0.70 -2.41 7.76
C GLY A 13 1.73 -1.91 6.73
N GLY A 14 2.82 -2.66 6.53
CA GLY A 14 3.83 -2.35 5.52
C GLY A 14 3.63 -3.12 4.22
N THR A 15 3.70 -2.43 3.07
CA THR A 15 3.61 -3.10 1.77
C THR A 15 4.68 -4.20 1.61
N ILE A 16 5.88 -3.96 2.15
CA ILE A 16 6.98 -4.94 2.10
C ILE A 16 6.60 -6.19 2.91
N ASP A 17 6.11 -5.99 4.13
CA ASP A 17 5.72 -7.09 5.02
C ASP A 17 4.60 -7.94 4.40
N LYS A 18 3.62 -7.29 3.76
CA LYS A 18 2.53 -7.98 3.04
C LYS A 18 3.07 -8.84 1.90
N LEU A 19 3.95 -8.31 1.06
CA LEU A 19 4.50 -9.03 -0.09
C LEU A 19 5.46 -10.15 0.30
N GLU A 20 6.11 -10.06 1.44
CA GLU A 20 6.92 -11.16 2.01
C GLU A 20 6.06 -12.39 2.37
N SER A 21 4.74 -12.29 2.32
CA SER A 21 3.82 -13.45 2.40
C SER A 21 3.94 -14.40 1.20
N PHE A 22 4.43 -13.93 0.04
CA PHE A 22 4.76 -14.82 -1.07
C PHE A 22 6.05 -15.59 -0.76
N PRO A 23 6.05 -16.92 -0.78
CA PRO A 23 7.25 -17.72 -0.51
C PRO A 23 8.43 -17.29 -1.40
N GLY A 24 9.58 -16.97 -0.80
CA GLY A 24 10.79 -16.58 -1.52
C GLY A 24 10.84 -15.14 -2.05
N PHE A 25 9.77 -14.36 -1.93
CA PHE A 25 9.72 -12.99 -2.44
C PHE A 25 10.71 -12.07 -1.73
N SER A 26 11.42 -11.26 -2.51
CA SER A 26 12.35 -10.30 -1.96
C SER A 26 12.13 -8.89 -2.52
N THR A 27 12.08 -7.91 -1.63
CA THR A 27 12.08 -6.48 -1.96
C THR A 27 13.48 -5.88 -1.99
N ALA A 28 14.49 -6.63 -1.53
CA ALA A 28 15.88 -6.23 -1.59
C ALA A 28 16.42 -6.52 -3.00
N MET A 29 16.84 -5.49 -3.71
CA MET A 29 17.42 -5.63 -5.04
C MET A 29 18.50 -4.59 -5.29
N THR A 30 19.44 -4.94 -6.18
CA THR A 30 20.45 -3.99 -6.64
C THR A 30 19.83 -2.98 -7.61
N PRO A 31 20.46 -1.82 -7.84
CA PRO A 31 19.99 -0.86 -8.84
C PRO A 31 19.84 -1.47 -10.24
N GLU A 32 20.76 -2.37 -10.63
CA GLU A 32 20.73 -3.06 -11.93
C GLU A 32 19.50 -3.95 -12.04
N LYS A 33 19.21 -4.73 -10.98
CA LYS A 33 18.01 -5.61 -10.93
C LYS A 33 16.71 -4.81 -10.90
N PHE A 34 16.73 -3.65 -10.25
CA PHE A 34 15.60 -2.73 -10.26
C PHE A 34 15.29 -2.25 -11.69
N LEU A 35 16.30 -1.81 -12.43
CA LEU A 35 16.14 -1.38 -13.83
C LEU A 35 15.71 -2.52 -14.74
N GLU A 36 16.36 -3.68 -14.62
CA GLU A 36 16.00 -4.89 -15.38
C GLU A 36 14.53 -5.29 -15.17
N ASN A 37 14.06 -5.32 -13.93
CA ASN A 37 12.66 -5.64 -13.64
C ASN A 37 11.71 -4.55 -14.15
N ALA A 38 12.10 -3.27 -14.08
CA ALA A 38 11.31 -2.17 -14.61
C ALA A 38 11.13 -2.27 -16.14
N GLU A 39 12.16 -2.68 -16.86
CA GLU A 39 12.14 -2.85 -18.32
C GLU A 39 11.37 -4.13 -18.73
N ASN A 40 11.69 -5.26 -18.11
CA ASN A 40 11.18 -6.56 -18.55
C ASN A 40 9.75 -6.85 -18.04
N VAL A 41 9.44 -6.45 -16.82
CA VAL A 41 8.12 -6.69 -16.19
C VAL A 41 7.24 -5.44 -16.26
N GLY A 42 7.83 -4.25 -16.15
CA GLY A 42 7.11 -2.97 -16.10
C GLY A 42 6.41 -2.71 -14.76
N PHE A 43 6.49 -3.64 -13.81
CA PHE A 43 5.91 -3.51 -12.46
C PHE A 43 6.85 -4.15 -11.43
N LEU A 44 7.20 -3.39 -10.39
CA LEU A 44 8.01 -3.88 -9.28
C LEU A 44 7.77 -3.06 -8.01
N ILE A 45 8.05 -3.68 -6.87
CA ILE A 45 8.03 -3.02 -5.57
C ILE A 45 9.35 -3.31 -4.85
N ALA A 46 10.12 -2.26 -4.56
CA ALA A 46 11.39 -2.36 -3.89
C ALA A 46 11.35 -1.75 -2.48
N GLY A 47 12.12 -2.33 -1.58
CA GLY A 47 12.43 -1.73 -0.29
C GLY A 47 13.35 -0.53 -0.44
N GLN A 48 13.39 0.34 0.56
CA GLN A 48 14.35 1.43 0.62
C GLN A 48 15.77 0.86 0.77
N THR A 49 16.65 1.18 -0.17
CA THR A 49 18.08 0.95 0.02
C THR A 49 18.69 2.12 0.80
N ALA A 50 19.78 1.85 1.52
CA ALA A 50 20.50 2.88 2.27
C ALA A 50 21.00 4.04 1.39
N ASN A 51 21.09 3.82 0.08
CA ASN A 51 21.68 4.74 -0.89
C ASN A 51 20.67 5.58 -1.67
N LEU A 52 19.36 5.30 -1.57
CA LEU A 52 18.37 5.99 -2.39
C LEU A 52 18.08 7.42 -1.92
N ALA A 53 17.97 7.63 -0.61
CA ALA A 53 17.75 8.95 0.00
C ALA A 53 18.47 8.98 1.35
N PRO A 54 19.81 8.98 1.38
CA PRO A 54 20.59 8.81 2.61
C PRO A 54 20.39 9.96 3.61
N ALA A 55 20.15 11.17 3.12
CA ALA A 55 19.84 12.32 3.97
C ALA A 55 18.47 12.16 4.65
N ASP A 56 17.43 11.72 3.91
CA ASP A 56 16.11 11.47 4.49
C ASP A 56 16.16 10.41 5.58
N LYS A 57 16.92 9.32 5.37
CA LYS A 57 17.08 8.27 6.39
C LYS A 57 17.64 8.81 7.71
N LYS A 58 18.63 9.71 7.65
CA LYS A 58 19.22 10.33 8.85
C LYS A 58 18.25 11.30 9.51
N MET A 59 17.58 12.14 8.71
CA MET A 59 16.58 13.09 9.21
C MET A 59 15.39 12.39 9.84
N TYR A 60 14.90 11.30 9.22
CA TYR A 60 13.79 10.53 9.76
C TYR A 60 14.12 9.89 11.11
N ALA A 61 15.33 9.33 11.26
CA ALA A 61 15.77 8.78 12.53
C ALA A 61 15.87 9.85 13.64
N LEU A 62 16.17 11.11 13.28
CA LEU A 62 16.17 12.23 14.23
C LEU A 62 14.74 12.62 14.64
N ARG A 63 13.77 12.58 13.72
CA ARG A 63 12.36 12.92 14.01
C ARG A 63 11.77 12.04 15.11
N ASP A 64 12.09 10.74 15.11
CA ASP A 64 11.59 9.79 16.11
C ASP A 64 11.95 10.19 17.55
N VAL A 65 13.05 10.93 17.74
CA VAL A 65 13.59 11.28 19.08
C VAL A 65 13.51 12.76 19.42
N THR A 66 12.98 13.61 18.53
CA THR A 66 12.90 15.06 18.71
C THR A 66 11.46 15.60 18.79
N ALA A 67 10.46 14.72 18.93
CA ALA A 67 9.04 15.08 18.97
C ALA A 67 8.58 15.93 17.75
N THR A 68 9.14 15.68 16.57
CA THR A 68 8.81 16.38 15.32
C THR A 68 8.15 15.48 14.28
N VAL A 69 7.60 14.34 14.71
CA VAL A 69 6.96 13.35 13.82
C VAL A 69 5.78 13.97 13.07
N ASP A 70 4.98 14.79 13.74
CA ASP A 70 3.73 15.39 13.19
C ASP A 70 3.96 16.66 12.37
N SER A 71 5.22 17.07 12.20
CA SER A 71 5.55 18.27 11.41
C SER A 71 5.24 18.05 9.92
N ILE A 72 4.18 18.70 9.40
CA ILE A 72 3.78 18.58 7.99
C ILE A 72 4.94 18.84 7.02
N PRO A 73 5.77 19.91 7.15
CA PRO A 73 6.89 20.12 6.24
C PRO A 73 7.91 18.95 6.24
N LEU A 74 8.15 18.32 7.40
CA LEU A 74 9.06 17.18 7.50
C LEU A 74 8.44 15.90 6.93
N ILE A 75 7.13 15.71 7.07
CA ILE A 75 6.37 14.64 6.42
C ILE A 75 6.49 14.79 4.90
N VAL A 76 6.19 15.97 4.37
CA VAL A 76 6.29 16.30 2.94
C VAL A 76 7.69 16.03 2.42
N SER A 77 8.73 16.54 3.10
CA SER A 77 10.13 16.36 2.71
C SER A 77 10.49 14.86 2.62
N SER A 78 10.16 14.08 3.63
CA SER A 78 10.47 12.65 3.69
C SER A 78 9.75 11.85 2.60
N ILE A 79 8.46 12.10 2.38
CA ILE A 79 7.69 11.40 1.36
C ILE A 79 8.20 11.78 -0.03
N MET A 80 8.34 13.08 -0.30
CA MET A 80 8.68 13.56 -1.64
C MET A 80 10.11 13.26 -2.02
N ALA A 81 11.08 13.31 -1.09
CA ALA A 81 12.46 12.92 -1.37
C ALA A 81 12.54 11.51 -1.98
N LYS A 82 11.82 10.54 -1.44
CA LYS A 82 11.77 9.16 -1.94
C LYS A 82 11.08 9.04 -3.30
N LYS A 83 9.96 9.76 -3.49
CA LYS A 83 9.21 9.74 -4.75
C LYS A 83 10.00 10.41 -5.89
N LEU A 84 10.71 11.49 -5.61
CA LEU A 84 11.55 12.17 -6.59
C LEU A 84 12.81 11.34 -6.92
N ALA A 85 13.43 10.75 -5.90
CA ALA A 85 14.63 9.90 -6.08
C ALA A 85 14.34 8.65 -6.93
N SER A 86 13.12 8.12 -6.90
CA SER A 86 12.71 6.99 -7.76
C SER A 86 12.62 7.32 -9.25
N GLY A 87 12.74 8.60 -9.62
CA GLY A 87 12.70 9.03 -11.03
C GLY A 87 11.31 9.08 -11.67
N ALA A 88 10.24 8.86 -10.90
CA ALA A 88 8.88 8.86 -11.43
C ALA A 88 8.50 10.20 -12.08
N ARG A 89 7.97 10.18 -13.30
CA ARG A 89 7.50 11.37 -14.03
C ARG A 89 6.10 11.79 -13.58
N THR A 90 5.25 10.81 -13.33
CA THR A 90 3.88 10.99 -12.83
C THR A 90 3.77 10.37 -11.46
N ILE A 91 3.25 11.12 -10.51
CA ILE A 91 3.06 10.69 -9.12
C ILE A 91 1.62 10.98 -8.72
N VAL A 92 0.90 9.95 -8.32
CA VAL A 92 -0.42 10.05 -7.71
C VAL A 92 -0.30 9.64 -6.25
N LEU A 93 -0.75 10.50 -5.36
CA LEU A 93 -0.69 10.29 -3.91
C LEU A 93 -2.09 9.92 -3.41
N ASP A 94 -2.18 8.89 -2.61
CA ASP A 94 -3.31 8.58 -1.77
C ASP A 94 -3.01 9.13 -0.37
N VAL A 95 -3.77 10.14 0.06
CA VAL A 95 -3.58 10.84 1.34
C VAL A 95 -4.74 10.48 2.23
N LYS A 96 -4.46 9.68 3.25
CA LYS A 96 -5.47 9.18 4.18
C LYS A 96 -5.88 10.26 5.19
N THR A 97 -7.19 10.31 5.52
CA THR A 97 -7.77 11.08 6.62
C THR A 97 -8.62 10.17 7.50
N GLY A 98 -8.77 10.53 8.77
CA GLY A 98 -9.59 9.77 9.73
C GLY A 98 -8.80 9.06 10.82
N SER A 99 -9.46 8.25 11.62
CA SER A 99 -8.93 7.63 12.84
C SER A 99 -7.73 6.70 12.62
N GLY A 100 -7.64 6.07 11.43
CA GLY A 100 -6.52 5.22 11.05
C GLY A 100 -5.36 5.97 10.39
N ALA A 101 -5.47 7.29 10.18
CA ALA A 101 -4.49 8.10 9.47
C ALA A 101 -3.67 9.00 10.41
N PHE A 102 -2.55 9.55 9.92
CA PHE A 102 -1.82 10.60 10.62
C PHE A 102 -2.54 11.95 10.56
N MET A 103 -3.34 12.17 9.52
CA MET A 103 -4.17 13.36 9.35
C MET A 103 -5.59 13.02 9.78
N GLU A 104 -5.97 13.43 11.00
CA GLU A 104 -7.27 13.11 11.57
C GLU A 104 -8.43 13.89 10.93
N THR A 105 -8.13 15.02 10.29
CA THR A 105 -9.15 15.86 9.63
C THR A 105 -8.91 16.02 8.15
N GLU A 106 -9.97 16.21 7.37
CA GLU A 106 -9.89 16.46 5.94
C GLU A 106 -9.05 17.72 5.63
N GLU A 107 -9.17 18.79 6.44
CA GLU A 107 -8.41 20.03 6.24
C GLU A 107 -6.91 19.77 6.32
N SER A 108 -6.46 19.02 7.31
CA SER A 108 -5.05 18.66 7.49
C SER A 108 -4.55 17.75 6.38
N ALA A 109 -5.37 16.81 5.93
CA ALA A 109 -5.06 15.93 4.81
C ALA A 109 -4.95 16.69 3.49
N PHE A 110 -5.86 17.64 3.21
CA PHE A 110 -5.79 18.50 2.05
C PHE A 110 -4.58 19.45 2.10
N GLU A 111 -4.21 19.96 3.27
CA GLU A 111 -3.02 20.80 3.41
C GLU A 111 -1.75 19.99 3.11
N LEU A 112 -1.63 18.79 3.66
CA LEU A 112 -0.54 17.86 3.36
C LEU A 112 -0.49 17.55 1.84
N ALA A 113 -1.63 17.25 1.23
CA ALA A 113 -1.76 16.95 -0.20
C ALA A 113 -1.30 18.15 -1.06
N ARG A 114 -1.75 19.39 -0.74
CA ARG A 114 -1.35 20.60 -1.47
C ARG A 114 0.15 20.84 -1.42
N GLN A 115 0.77 20.69 -0.24
CA GLN A 115 2.21 20.87 -0.08
C GLN A 115 2.99 19.82 -0.89
N MET A 116 2.63 18.53 -0.82
CA MET A 116 3.28 17.48 -1.59
C MET A 116 3.14 17.69 -3.10
N VAL A 117 1.94 18.06 -3.58
CA VAL A 117 1.68 18.36 -4.99
C VAL A 117 2.51 19.57 -5.43
N SER A 118 2.58 20.62 -4.61
CA SER A 118 3.39 21.80 -4.89
C SER A 118 4.87 21.46 -5.05
N VAL A 119 5.45 20.72 -4.11
CA VAL A 119 6.87 20.27 -4.17
C VAL A 119 7.13 19.45 -5.43
N GLY A 120 6.25 18.50 -5.76
CA GLY A 120 6.40 17.68 -6.94
C GLY A 120 6.31 18.45 -8.25
N LYS A 121 5.36 19.41 -8.35
CA LYS A 121 5.24 20.31 -9.51
C LYS A 121 6.49 21.18 -9.68
N HIS A 122 7.02 21.76 -8.61
CA HIS A 122 8.27 22.55 -8.66
C HIS A 122 9.48 21.69 -9.09
N ALA A 123 9.46 20.39 -8.79
CA ALA A 123 10.45 19.44 -9.29
C ALA A 123 10.16 18.92 -10.72
N GLY A 124 9.21 19.53 -11.45
CA GLY A 124 8.88 19.18 -12.84
C GLY A 124 8.14 17.84 -13.01
N ARG A 125 7.37 17.42 -11.99
CA ARG A 125 6.59 16.16 -12.03
C ARG A 125 5.11 16.44 -12.30
N ASN A 126 4.45 15.50 -12.99
CA ASN A 126 3.00 15.44 -13.05
C ASN A 126 2.47 14.92 -11.72
N MET A 127 1.67 15.73 -11.04
CA MET A 127 1.21 15.43 -9.69
C MET A 127 -0.31 15.40 -9.59
N ALA A 128 -0.83 14.41 -8.87
CA ALA A 128 -2.17 14.43 -8.29
C ALA A 128 -2.12 13.91 -6.85
N ALA A 129 -3.11 14.29 -6.07
CA ALA A 129 -3.40 13.70 -4.79
C ALA A 129 -4.91 13.46 -4.68
N VAL A 130 -5.27 12.32 -4.10
CA VAL A 130 -6.65 11.96 -3.73
C VAL A 130 -6.67 11.87 -2.23
N VAL A 131 -7.57 12.58 -1.57
CA VAL A 131 -7.80 12.43 -0.12
C VAL A 131 -8.87 11.36 0.05
N THR A 132 -8.60 10.40 0.92
CA THR A 132 -9.46 9.23 1.09
C THR A 132 -9.65 8.90 2.56
N ASP A 133 -10.82 8.37 2.88
CA ASP A 133 -11.22 8.00 4.23
C ASP A 133 -10.43 6.81 4.77
N MET A 134 -10.09 6.84 6.05
CA MET A 134 -9.45 5.79 6.83
C MET A 134 -10.05 5.70 8.26
N ASP A 135 -11.33 6.03 8.43
CA ASP A 135 -12.05 5.79 9.68
C ASP A 135 -12.36 4.32 9.86
N GLN A 136 -12.46 3.59 8.76
CA GLN A 136 -12.60 2.14 8.74
C GLN A 136 -11.48 1.50 7.92
N PRO A 137 -11.16 0.21 8.13
CA PRO A 137 -10.26 -0.52 7.25
C PRO A 137 -10.72 -0.50 5.80
N LEU A 138 -9.78 -0.40 4.87
CA LEU A 138 -10.05 -0.53 3.45
C LEU A 138 -10.16 -2.02 3.09
N GLY A 139 -11.30 -2.42 2.56
CA GLY A 139 -11.65 -3.82 2.36
C GLY A 139 -12.00 -4.51 3.69
N PHE A 140 -11.98 -5.83 3.67
CA PHE A 140 -12.39 -6.66 4.81
C PHE A 140 -11.22 -7.27 5.57
N ALA A 141 -10.05 -7.40 4.93
CA ALA A 141 -8.90 -8.09 5.50
C ALA A 141 -7.91 -7.09 6.14
N VAL A 142 -7.49 -7.38 7.37
CA VAL A 142 -6.45 -6.63 8.09
C VAL A 142 -5.41 -7.60 8.61
N GLY A 143 -4.25 -7.64 7.97
CA GLY A 143 -3.15 -8.55 8.25
C GLY A 143 -2.35 -8.86 6.98
N ASN A 144 -1.08 -9.32 7.13
CA ASN A 144 -0.16 -9.35 5.98
C ASN A 144 -0.64 -10.28 4.85
N ALA A 145 -0.68 -11.60 5.08
CA ALA A 145 -1.14 -12.57 4.08
C ALA A 145 -2.63 -12.44 3.78
N LEU A 146 -3.44 -12.00 4.74
CA LEU A 146 -4.88 -11.83 4.55
C LEU A 146 -5.18 -10.74 3.52
N GLU A 147 -4.51 -9.60 3.61
CA GLU A 147 -4.67 -8.51 2.65
C GLU A 147 -4.12 -8.88 1.26
N VAL A 148 -3.05 -9.68 1.18
CA VAL A 148 -2.57 -10.22 -0.10
C VAL A 148 -3.60 -11.15 -0.72
N LYS A 149 -4.24 -12.03 0.08
CA LYS A 149 -5.32 -12.90 -0.40
C LYS A 149 -6.52 -12.09 -0.89
N GLU A 150 -6.88 -11.04 -0.18
CA GLU A 150 -7.97 -10.14 -0.59
C GLU A 150 -7.61 -9.40 -1.88
N ALA A 151 -6.41 -8.83 -2.00
CA ALA A 151 -5.96 -8.20 -3.24
C ALA A 151 -5.99 -9.16 -4.43
N ILE A 152 -5.57 -10.42 -4.25
CA ILE A 152 -5.68 -11.46 -5.26
C ILE A 152 -7.15 -11.74 -5.60
N SER A 153 -8.03 -11.79 -4.60
CA SER A 153 -9.47 -12.04 -4.83
C SER A 153 -10.12 -10.91 -5.64
N VAL A 154 -9.78 -9.65 -5.37
CA VAL A 154 -10.24 -8.49 -6.15
C VAL A 154 -9.74 -8.56 -7.59
N LEU A 155 -8.47 -8.95 -7.81
CA LEU A 155 -7.93 -9.18 -9.16
C LEU A 155 -8.60 -10.34 -9.90
N ARG A 156 -9.29 -11.24 -9.19
CA ARG A 156 -10.13 -12.31 -9.74
C ARG A 156 -11.60 -11.91 -9.90
N GLY A 157 -11.95 -10.67 -9.56
CA GLY A 157 -13.30 -10.15 -9.70
C GLY A 157 -14.18 -10.29 -8.46
N ALA A 158 -13.62 -10.59 -7.28
CA ALA A 158 -14.38 -10.58 -6.03
C ALA A 158 -14.91 -9.18 -5.73
N ASP A 159 -16.08 -9.14 -5.09
CA ASP A 159 -16.76 -7.90 -4.73
C ASP A 159 -16.23 -7.38 -3.37
N VAL A 160 -15.28 -6.46 -3.44
CA VAL A 160 -14.76 -5.64 -2.34
C VAL A 160 -14.80 -4.19 -2.81
N PRO A 161 -15.99 -3.55 -2.71
CA PRO A 161 -16.31 -2.36 -3.50
C PRO A 161 -15.42 -1.16 -3.20
N ASP A 162 -15.14 -0.88 -1.93
CA ASP A 162 -14.31 0.23 -1.47
C ASP A 162 -12.85 0.11 -1.95
N LEU A 163 -12.26 -1.07 -1.77
CA LEU A 163 -10.89 -1.37 -2.22
C LEU A 163 -10.80 -1.29 -3.76
N ARG A 164 -11.76 -1.89 -4.46
CA ARG A 164 -11.81 -1.86 -5.92
C ARG A 164 -11.95 -0.43 -6.44
N GLU A 165 -12.90 0.34 -5.90
CA GLU A 165 -13.15 1.72 -6.34
C GLU A 165 -11.93 2.59 -6.11
N LEU A 166 -11.31 2.53 -4.94
CA LEU A 166 -10.09 3.28 -4.67
C LEU A 166 -8.98 2.96 -5.66
N CYS A 167 -8.75 1.68 -5.95
CA CYS A 167 -7.74 1.26 -6.93
C CYS A 167 -8.04 1.79 -8.33
N LEU A 168 -9.32 1.79 -8.75
CA LEU A 168 -9.74 2.32 -10.04
C LEU A 168 -9.56 3.84 -10.11
N VAL A 169 -9.91 4.60 -9.07
CA VAL A 169 -9.71 6.05 -9.00
C VAL A 169 -8.22 6.41 -9.09
N LEU A 170 -7.38 5.75 -8.30
CA LEU A 170 -5.93 5.99 -8.33
C LEU A 170 -5.31 5.60 -9.68
N GLY A 171 -5.71 4.44 -10.22
CA GLY A 171 -5.25 3.96 -11.52
C GLY A 171 -5.66 4.87 -12.67
N THR A 172 -6.90 5.34 -12.68
CA THR A 172 -7.44 6.31 -13.65
C THR A 172 -6.61 7.58 -13.65
N ASN A 173 -6.33 8.15 -12.47
CA ASN A 173 -5.48 9.33 -12.35
C ASN A 173 -4.06 9.08 -12.88
N ILE A 174 -3.49 7.89 -12.64
CA ILE A 174 -2.17 7.52 -13.19
C ILE A 174 -2.21 7.47 -14.72
N LEU A 175 -3.19 6.81 -15.32
CA LEU A 175 -3.28 6.63 -16.77
C LEU A 175 -3.47 7.97 -17.48
N VAL A 176 -4.44 8.78 -17.05
CA VAL A 176 -4.71 10.08 -17.67
C VAL A 176 -3.51 11.02 -17.53
N ARG A 177 -2.94 11.15 -16.33
CA ARG A 177 -1.83 12.08 -16.09
C ARG A 177 -0.51 11.64 -16.71
N SER A 178 -0.36 10.36 -17.02
CA SER A 178 0.81 9.87 -17.77
C SER A 178 0.64 9.93 -19.29
N GLY A 179 -0.54 10.35 -19.78
CA GLY A 179 -0.87 10.40 -21.19
C GLY A 179 -1.11 9.01 -21.81
N LEU A 180 -1.40 8.01 -20.97
CA LEU A 180 -1.73 6.66 -21.44
C LEU A 180 -3.22 6.47 -21.74
N ALA A 181 -4.06 7.39 -21.29
CA ALA A 181 -5.47 7.52 -21.65
C ALA A 181 -5.82 9.00 -21.85
N GLU A 182 -6.77 9.27 -22.72
CA GLU A 182 -7.20 10.65 -23.02
C GLU A 182 -8.25 11.13 -22.02
N THR A 183 -9.13 10.23 -21.56
CA THR A 183 -10.22 10.54 -20.64
C THR A 183 -10.22 9.60 -19.43
N GLU A 184 -10.94 10.00 -18.38
CA GLU A 184 -11.12 9.17 -17.18
C GLU A 184 -11.94 7.93 -17.48
N GLU A 185 -12.94 8.02 -18.33
CA GLU A 185 -13.80 6.91 -18.75
C GLU A 185 -12.98 5.85 -19.50
N GLU A 186 -12.12 6.28 -20.44
CA GLU A 186 -11.23 5.37 -21.16
C GLU A 186 -10.25 4.68 -20.19
N ALA A 187 -9.63 5.46 -19.30
CA ALA A 187 -8.71 4.93 -18.32
C ALA A 187 -9.38 3.87 -17.44
N ARG A 188 -10.56 4.19 -16.90
CA ARG A 188 -11.33 3.28 -16.06
C ARG A 188 -11.70 2.00 -16.79
N ALA A 189 -12.25 2.10 -17.99
CA ALA A 189 -12.61 0.93 -18.80
C ALA A 189 -11.40 0.02 -19.09
N ARG A 190 -10.20 0.59 -19.32
CA ARG A 190 -8.97 -0.18 -19.50
C ARG A 190 -8.54 -0.91 -18.23
N LEU A 191 -8.70 -0.29 -17.06
CA LEU A 191 -8.38 -0.92 -15.78
C LEU A 191 -9.36 -2.07 -15.48
N GLU A 192 -10.66 -1.84 -15.63
CA GLU A 192 -11.70 -2.86 -15.44
C GLU A 192 -11.46 -4.05 -16.38
N LYS A 193 -11.21 -3.79 -17.65
CA LYS A 193 -10.88 -4.84 -18.63
C LYS A 193 -9.63 -5.63 -18.24
N SER A 194 -8.63 -4.99 -17.61
CA SER A 194 -7.41 -5.69 -17.16
C SER A 194 -7.68 -6.68 -16.03
N ILE A 195 -8.66 -6.37 -15.17
CA ILE A 195 -9.14 -7.28 -14.11
C ILE A 195 -9.95 -8.41 -14.74
N GLU A 196 -10.97 -8.07 -15.53
CA GLU A 196 -11.87 -9.03 -16.16
C GLU A 196 -11.15 -10.07 -17.04
N SER A 197 -10.12 -9.65 -17.75
CA SER A 197 -9.31 -10.54 -18.60
C SER A 197 -8.29 -11.40 -17.85
N GLY A 198 -8.08 -11.15 -16.55
CA GLY A 198 -7.02 -11.79 -15.76
C GLY A 198 -5.63 -11.20 -15.98
N ALA A 199 -5.45 -10.25 -16.89
CA ALA A 199 -4.14 -9.68 -17.22
C ALA A 199 -3.47 -8.98 -16.02
N ALA A 200 -4.27 -8.39 -15.12
CA ALA A 200 -3.76 -7.79 -13.89
C ALA A 200 -3.23 -8.84 -12.90
N LEU A 201 -3.91 -9.98 -12.79
CA LEU A 201 -3.46 -11.12 -11.97
C LEU A 201 -2.17 -11.73 -12.53
N ASP A 202 -2.09 -11.92 -13.84
CA ASP A 202 -0.87 -12.42 -14.51
C ASP A 202 0.30 -11.46 -14.35
N LYS A 203 0.03 -10.14 -14.33
CA LYS A 203 1.05 -9.12 -14.06
C LYS A 203 1.58 -9.22 -12.63
N LEU A 204 0.71 -9.48 -11.64
CA LEU A 204 1.13 -9.76 -10.27
C LEU A 204 2.02 -10.99 -10.19
N ALA A 205 1.63 -12.09 -10.85
CA ALA A 205 2.44 -13.31 -10.91
C ALA A 205 3.82 -13.09 -11.56
N ALA A 206 3.86 -12.30 -12.63
CA ALA A 206 5.11 -11.93 -13.28
C ALA A 206 6.04 -11.11 -12.34
N MET A 207 5.49 -10.17 -11.57
CA MET A 207 6.25 -9.41 -10.57
C MET A 207 6.77 -10.33 -9.46
N VAL A 208 5.91 -11.20 -8.92
CA VAL A 208 6.29 -12.15 -7.86
C VAL A 208 7.46 -13.01 -8.32
N ARG A 209 7.38 -13.59 -9.53
CA ARG A 209 8.46 -14.38 -10.14
C ARG A 209 9.75 -13.58 -10.32
N ALA A 210 9.67 -12.37 -10.86
CA ALA A 210 10.85 -11.54 -11.13
C ALA A 210 11.58 -11.11 -9.85
N GLN A 211 10.87 -11.10 -8.73
CA GLN A 211 11.41 -10.77 -7.42
C GLN A 211 11.70 -12.02 -6.55
N GLY A 212 11.79 -13.19 -7.16
CA GLY A 212 12.24 -14.44 -6.53
C GLY A 212 11.14 -15.21 -5.78
N GLY A 213 9.91 -14.69 -5.78
CA GLY A 213 8.77 -15.37 -5.15
C GLY A 213 8.17 -16.48 -6.01
N ASP A 214 7.42 -17.36 -5.36
CA ASP A 214 6.66 -18.40 -6.06
C ASP A 214 5.38 -17.84 -6.69
N PRO A 215 5.30 -17.73 -8.04
CA PRO A 215 4.11 -17.22 -8.71
C PRO A 215 2.89 -18.16 -8.57
N ALA A 216 3.08 -19.43 -8.20
CA ALA A 216 1.95 -20.34 -7.96
C ALA A 216 1.05 -19.83 -6.84
N ALA A 217 1.60 -19.15 -5.83
CA ALA A 217 0.84 -18.58 -4.72
C ALA A 217 -0.13 -17.46 -5.14
N VAL A 218 0.05 -16.87 -6.34
CA VAL A 218 -0.91 -15.92 -6.92
C VAL A 218 -2.15 -16.64 -7.43
N TYR A 219 -1.98 -17.88 -7.92
CA TYR A 219 -3.10 -18.68 -8.45
C TYR A 219 -3.67 -19.65 -7.41
N ASP A 220 -2.90 -20.01 -6.39
CA ASP A 220 -3.33 -20.82 -5.26
C ASP A 220 -2.94 -20.15 -3.95
N THR A 221 -3.89 -19.41 -3.37
CA THR A 221 -3.67 -18.68 -2.12
C THR A 221 -3.53 -19.57 -0.88
N SER A 222 -3.73 -20.90 -1.00
CA SER A 222 -3.43 -21.86 0.07
C SER A 222 -1.93 -21.98 0.35
N LEU A 223 -1.08 -21.60 -0.62
CA LEU A 223 0.37 -21.55 -0.49
C LEU A 223 0.87 -20.33 0.31
N LEU A 224 0.01 -19.34 0.55
CA LEU A 224 0.32 -18.20 1.42
C LEU A 224 0.18 -18.59 2.90
N PRO A 225 0.87 -17.91 3.83
CA PRO A 225 0.77 -18.18 5.26
C PRO A 225 -0.67 -18.24 5.75
N GLN A 226 -0.95 -19.22 6.63
CA GLN A 226 -2.27 -19.43 7.20
C GLN A 226 -2.18 -19.56 8.72
N ALA A 227 -3.06 -18.86 9.44
CA ALA A 227 -3.13 -18.98 10.89
C ALA A 227 -3.61 -20.39 11.29
N PRO A 228 -2.95 -21.03 12.27
CA PRO A 228 -3.33 -22.38 12.72
C PRO A 228 -4.65 -22.39 13.48
N VAL A 229 -5.07 -21.23 14.02
CA VAL A 229 -6.32 -21.09 14.78
C VAL A 229 -7.11 -19.91 14.22
N VAL A 230 -8.35 -20.15 13.85
CA VAL A 230 -9.30 -19.12 13.43
C VAL A 230 -10.49 -19.15 14.39
N ARG A 231 -10.83 -17.98 14.94
CA ARG A 231 -11.95 -17.82 15.87
C ARG A 231 -12.93 -16.78 15.36
N THR A 232 -14.18 -17.17 15.21
CA THR A 232 -15.27 -16.24 14.91
C THR A 232 -15.68 -15.48 16.16
N VAL A 233 -15.70 -14.15 16.09
CA VAL A 233 -16.30 -13.26 17.08
C VAL A 233 -17.63 -12.80 16.52
N LYS A 234 -18.73 -13.21 17.15
CA LYS A 234 -20.08 -12.84 16.72
C LYS A 234 -20.49 -11.50 17.29
N ALA A 235 -21.30 -10.75 16.56
CA ALA A 235 -21.99 -9.60 17.08
C ALA A 235 -22.87 -10.00 18.28
N PRO A 236 -23.00 -9.16 19.33
CA PRO A 236 -23.80 -9.46 20.51
C PRO A 236 -25.30 -9.41 20.23
N CYS A 237 -25.74 -8.77 19.18
CA CYS A 237 -27.13 -8.63 18.74
C CYS A 237 -27.21 -8.39 17.23
N ASP A 238 -28.38 -8.53 16.66
CA ASP A 238 -28.68 -8.13 15.28
C ASP A 238 -28.65 -6.60 15.16
N GLY A 239 -28.08 -6.08 14.08
CA GLY A 239 -27.96 -4.65 13.86
C GLY A 239 -27.00 -4.30 12.71
N TYR A 240 -26.59 -3.05 12.67
CA TYR A 240 -25.64 -2.53 11.73
C TYR A 240 -24.41 -2.00 12.47
N ILE A 241 -23.23 -2.12 11.87
CA ILE A 241 -22.03 -1.47 12.39
C ILE A 241 -22.19 0.04 12.10
N ALA A 242 -22.30 0.83 13.18
CA ALA A 242 -22.50 2.28 13.08
C ALA A 242 -21.18 3.05 12.92
N ALA A 243 -20.09 2.52 13.48
CA ALA A 243 -18.75 3.10 13.37
C ALA A 243 -17.70 2.03 13.60
N MET A 244 -16.51 2.24 13.04
CA MET A 244 -15.28 1.48 13.30
C MET A 244 -14.14 2.46 13.57
N GLU A 245 -13.15 1.98 14.32
CA GLU A 245 -11.88 2.68 14.53
C GLU A 245 -10.78 1.88 13.85
N ALA A 246 -10.38 2.31 12.64
CA ALA A 246 -9.38 1.59 11.85
C ALA A 246 -8.06 1.38 12.59
N LYS A 247 -7.65 2.36 13.42
CA LYS A 247 -6.47 2.26 14.27
C LYS A 247 -6.57 1.12 15.26
N ASP A 248 -7.72 0.94 15.93
CA ASP A 248 -7.90 -0.10 16.93
C ASP A 248 -7.90 -1.48 16.29
N ILE A 249 -8.51 -1.63 15.11
CA ILE A 249 -8.46 -2.89 14.35
C ILE A 249 -7.03 -3.21 13.93
N GLY A 250 -6.27 -2.21 13.49
CA GLY A 250 -4.84 -2.34 13.19
C GLY A 250 -4.02 -2.75 14.41
N LEU A 251 -4.32 -2.19 15.59
CA LEU A 251 -3.69 -2.58 16.87
C LEU A 251 -4.02 -4.02 17.25
N VAL A 252 -5.25 -4.48 17.04
CA VAL A 252 -5.62 -5.89 17.25
C VAL A 252 -4.77 -6.80 16.36
N SER A 253 -4.64 -6.49 15.06
CA SER A 253 -3.77 -7.26 14.15
C SER A 253 -2.32 -7.28 14.62
N MET A 254 -1.80 -6.13 15.08
CA MET A 254 -0.45 -6.02 15.63
C MET A 254 -0.26 -6.89 16.89
N HIS A 255 -1.20 -6.86 17.85
CA HIS A 255 -1.15 -7.66 19.05
C HIS A 255 -1.27 -9.17 18.82
N LEU A 256 -1.92 -9.58 17.72
CA LEU A 256 -1.91 -10.97 17.26
C LEU A 256 -0.54 -11.40 16.70
N GLY A 257 0.39 -10.49 16.52
CA GLY A 257 1.71 -10.73 15.93
C GLY A 257 1.86 -10.26 14.49
N GLY A 258 0.82 -9.66 13.89
CA GLY A 258 0.83 -9.20 12.49
C GLY A 258 1.56 -7.87 12.25
N GLY A 259 2.02 -7.20 13.29
CA GLY A 259 2.76 -5.93 13.22
C GLY A 259 3.92 -5.86 14.19
N ARG A 260 4.65 -4.72 14.19
CA ARG A 260 5.79 -4.47 15.08
C ARG A 260 5.46 -3.37 16.07
N ALA A 261 5.58 -3.67 17.36
CA ALA A 261 5.63 -2.66 18.41
C ALA A 261 7.07 -2.08 18.51
N THR A 262 8.08 -2.91 18.25
CA THR A 262 9.50 -2.52 18.23
C THR A 262 10.16 -2.92 16.91
N LYS A 263 11.34 -2.39 16.60
CA LYS A 263 12.07 -2.73 15.36
C LYS A 263 12.61 -4.16 15.34
N GLU A 264 12.75 -4.76 16.49
CA GLU A 264 13.27 -6.11 16.71
C GLU A 264 12.21 -7.19 16.57
N ASP A 265 10.92 -6.81 16.57
CA ASP A 265 9.82 -7.78 16.53
C ASP A 265 9.78 -8.52 15.18
N VAL A 266 9.59 -9.82 15.28
CA VAL A 266 9.36 -10.69 14.12
C VAL A 266 7.86 -10.78 13.86
N ILE A 267 7.46 -10.48 12.63
CA ILE A 267 6.04 -10.50 12.23
C ILE A 267 5.61 -11.93 11.91
N ASP A 268 4.46 -12.34 12.44
CA ASP A 268 3.71 -13.49 11.93
C ASP A 268 2.83 -13.03 10.77
N LEU A 269 3.19 -13.45 9.56
CA LEU A 269 2.49 -13.06 8.34
C LEU A 269 1.10 -13.70 8.20
N SER A 270 0.79 -14.73 9.01
CA SER A 270 -0.44 -15.52 8.90
C SER A 270 -1.63 -14.94 9.67
N VAL A 271 -1.36 -14.08 10.66
CA VAL A 271 -2.37 -13.58 11.60
C VAL A 271 -3.03 -12.29 11.12
N GLY A 272 -4.19 -11.99 11.72
CA GLY A 272 -4.93 -10.76 11.45
C GLY A 272 -6.41 -10.90 11.74
N VAL A 273 -7.20 -10.01 11.16
CA VAL A 273 -8.66 -9.93 11.30
C VAL A 273 -9.31 -9.91 9.93
N VAL A 274 -10.44 -10.60 9.78
CA VAL A 274 -11.30 -10.47 8.60
C VAL A 274 -12.68 -10.00 9.07
N LEU A 275 -13.12 -8.88 8.55
CA LEU A 275 -14.43 -8.33 8.77
C LEU A 275 -15.45 -9.07 7.91
N ALA A 276 -16.53 -9.54 8.48
CA ALA A 276 -17.53 -10.38 7.81
C ALA A 276 -18.95 -9.77 7.88
N ALA A 277 -19.03 -8.49 8.18
CA ALA A 277 -20.29 -7.75 8.28
C ALA A 277 -20.44 -6.75 7.14
#